data_5008d858ee15bbc5ba3984316fcd7777
#
_entry.id   5008d858ee15bbc5ba3984316fcd7777
#
_cell.length_a   1.000
_cell.length_b   1.000
_cell.length_c   1.000
_cell.angle_alpha   90.00
_cell.angle_beta   90.00
_cell.angle_gamma   90.00
#
_symmetry.space_group_name_H-M   'P 1'
#
loop_
_entity.id
_entity.type
_entity.pdbx_description
1 polymer ?
#
loop_
_entity_poly.entity_id
_entity_poly.type
_entity_poly.pdbx_seq_one_letter_code
_entity_poly.pdbx_strand_id
1 'polypeptide(L)'
;TVLSRGLGDVYKRQKLNYPITFFGMEPIIDWGWFKLLFIENKGMAWGARLDDFFPFISENSAKLILSLFRIVAAFLIGFWLIKTFNKATVLYSIGLALIFAGAVGNIIDSLFYGLIFSDSYGRIAEFLPIEGGYAPFMFGHVVDMFQFPMFSWVWPNWTPFVGGQSFTFFEPVFNIADSAISIGFVFILFGGTKKIK
;
A
#
# COMPACT_ATOMS: atom_id res chain seq x y z
N THR A 1 -3.83 -6.05 7.17
CA THR A 1 -4.39 -6.04 5.81
C THR A 1 -5.45 -7.12 5.63
N VAL A 2 -5.21 -8.36 6.05
CA VAL A 2 -6.26 -9.42 6.05
C VAL A 2 -7.45 -8.99 6.91
N LEU A 3 -7.20 -8.32 8.04
CA LEU A 3 -8.25 -7.78 8.91
C LEU A 3 -9.06 -6.67 8.24
N SER A 4 -8.49 -5.87 7.36
CA SER A 4 -9.22 -4.79 6.69
C SER A 4 -10.23 -5.29 5.66
N ARG A 5 -9.92 -6.40 4.97
CA ARG A 5 -10.86 -7.07 4.08
C ARG A 5 -11.57 -8.26 4.73
N GLY A 6 -10.96 -8.84 5.73
CA GLY A 6 -11.50 -9.96 6.48
C GLY A 6 -12.58 -9.54 7.49
N LEU A 7 -12.71 -10.35 8.55
CA LEU A 7 -13.76 -10.21 9.56
C LEU A 7 -13.88 -8.81 10.18
N GLY A 8 -12.75 -8.10 10.37
CA GLY A 8 -12.75 -6.78 10.98
C GLY A 8 -13.40 -5.71 10.10
N ASP A 9 -13.11 -5.72 8.81
CA ASP A 9 -13.65 -4.74 7.87
C ASP A 9 -15.11 -5.04 7.49
N VAL A 10 -15.41 -6.30 7.20
CA VAL A 10 -16.76 -6.78 6.97
C VAL A 10 -17.66 -6.46 8.17
N TYR A 11 -17.21 -6.76 9.39
CA TYR A 11 -17.96 -6.49 10.61
C TYR A 11 -18.22 -5.00 10.81
N LYS A 12 -17.22 -4.15 10.61
CA LYS A 12 -17.37 -2.70 10.75
C LYS A 12 -18.29 -2.11 9.69
N ARG A 13 -18.16 -2.51 8.43
CA ARG A 13 -19.03 -2.04 7.36
C ARG A 13 -20.48 -2.47 7.57
N GLN A 14 -20.74 -3.69 7.99
CA GLN A 14 -22.08 -4.16 8.35
C GLN A 14 -22.68 -3.35 9.51
N LYS A 15 -21.91 -3.13 10.56
CA LYS A 15 -22.41 -2.47 11.77
C LYS A 15 -22.56 -0.97 11.62
N LEU A 16 -21.71 -0.33 10.79
CA LEU A 16 -21.70 1.12 10.59
C LEU A 16 -22.47 1.56 9.36
N ASN A 17 -23.02 0.62 8.58
CA ASN A 17 -23.82 0.90 7.38
C ASN A 17 -23.10 1.83 6.39
N TYR A 18 -21.80 1.60 6.18
CA TYR A 18 -20.94 2.46 5.36
C TYR A 18 -21.26 2.35 3.87
N PRO A 19 -21.81 3.37 3.23
CA PRO A 19 -21.87 3.43 1.77
C PRO A 19 -20.47 3.75 1.24
N ILE A 20 -19.99 2.97 0.29
CA ILE A 20 -18.86 3.37 -0.53
C ILE A 20 -19.36 4.41 -1.51
N THR A 21 -19.15 5.67 -1.21
CA THR A 21 -19.46 6.73 -2.17
C THR A 21 -18.34 6.84 -3.19
N PHE A 22 -18.68 7.06 -4.45
CA PHE A 22 -17.78 7.05 -5.61
C PHE A 22 -16.66 8.10 -5.55
N PHE A 23 -16.76 9.12 -4.71
CA PHE A 23 -15.85 10.27 -4.63
C PHE A 23 -15.31 10.60 -3.23
N GLY A 24 -15.69 9.88 -2.22
CA GLY A 24 -15.23 10.12 -0.87
C GLY A 24 -15.41 8.86 -0.07
N MET A 25 -14.32 8.11 0.12
CA MET A 25 -14.36 7.05 1.11
C MET A 25 -14.46 7.72 2.46
N GLU A 26 -15.63 7.62 3.07
CA GLU A 26 -15.76 8.03 4.46
C GLU A 26 -14.81 7.17 5.30
N PRO A 27 -13.99 7.77 6.15
CA PRO A 27 -13.08 7.03 7.01
C PRO A 27 -13.87 6.13 7.98
N ILE A 28 -13.36 4.93 8.21
CA ILE A 28 -13.88 4.01 9.24
C ILE A 28 -13.71 4.63 10.63
N ILE A 29 -12.59 5.34 10.81
CA ILE A 29 -12.26 6.16 11.98
C ILE A 29 -11.75 7.50 11.47
N ASP A 30 -12.26 8.59 12.01
CA ASP A 30 -11.78 9.94 11.76
C ASP A 30 -11.53 10.66 13.09
N TRP A 31 -10.26 10.91 13.39
CA TRP A 31 -9.83 11.72 14.53
C TRP A 31 -9.24 13.06 14.08
N GLY A 32 -9.49 13.48 12.85
CA GLY A 32 -8.92 14.66 12.24
C GLY A 32 -7.48 14.45 11.76
N TRP A 33 -6.53 14.27 12.65
CA TRP A 33 -5.12 14.04 12.35
C TRP A 33 -4.79 12.59 11.95
N PHE A 34 -5.68 11.64 12.24
CA PHE A 34 -5.56 10.22 11.86
C PHE A 34 -6.89 9.74 11.29
N LYS A 35 -6.81 9.07 10.15
CA LYS A 35 -7.97 8.41 9.52
C LYS A 35 -7.64 6.96 9.22
N LEU A 36 -8.60 6.08 9.53
CA LEU A 36 -8.58 4.70 9.09
C LEU A 36 -9.53 4.57 7.89
N LEU A 37 -8.98 4.26 6.75
CA LEU A 37 -9.67 4.13 5.46
C LEU A 37 -9.65 2.67 4.99
N PHE A 38 -10.36 2.39 3.91
CA PHE A 38 -10.24 1.16 3.15
C PHE A 38 -10.15 1.52 1.67
N ILE A 39 -8.93 1.53 1.14
CA ILE A 39 -8.67 1.88 -0.26
C ILE A 39 -8.02 0.70 -0.96
N GLU A 40 -8.64 0.22 -2.02
CA GLU A 40 -8.06 -0.79 -2.90
C GLU A 40 -7.15 -0.12 -3.93
N ASN A 41 -5.85 -0.30 -3.76
CA ASN A 41 -4.84 0.23 -4.66
C ASN A 41 -4.54 -0.76 -5.78
N LYS A 42 -4.89 -0.39 -7.00
CA LYS A 42 -4.64 -1.19 -8.21
C LYS A 42 -3.23 -1.01 -8.77
N GLY A 43 -2.53 0.03 -8.36
CA GLY A 43 -1.27 0.50 -8.94
C GLY A 43 -0.08 0.51 -8.00
N MET A 44 0.80 1.47 -8.26
CA MET A 44 1.96 1.83 -7.46
C MET A 44 1.59 2.83 -6.36
N ALA A 45 2.58 3.53 -5.81
CA ALA A 45 2.36 4.62 -4.86
C ALA A 45 1.37 5.65 -5.43
N TRP A 46 0.46 6.14 -4.59
CA TRP A 46 -0.62 7.08 -4.95
C TRP A 46 -1.57 6.58 -6.05
N GLY A 47 -1.68 5.27 -6.22
CA GLY A 47 -2.54 4.69 -7.24
C GLY A 47 -2.04 4.85 -8.68
N ALA A 48 -0.83 5.37 -8.90
CA ALA A 48 -0.25 5.50 -10.24
C ALA A 48 -0.15 4.12 -10.92
N ARG A 49 -0.46 4.07 -12.21
CA ARG A 49 -0.49 2.83 -12.99
C ARG A 49 0.43 2.96 -14.20
N LEU A 50 1.01 1.85 -14.66
CA LEU A 50 1.87 1.86 -15.85
C LEU A 50 1.11 2.26 -17.11
N ASP A 51 -0.15 1.90 -17.23
CA ASP A 51 -1.01 2.27 -18.34
C ASP A 51 -1.36 3.77 -18.38
N ASP A 52 -1.25 4.48 -17.26
CA ASP A 52 -1.37 5.94 -17.22
C ASP A 52 -0.19 6.62 -17.95
N PHE A 53 0.99 6.02 -17.89
CA PHE A 53 2.21 6.54 -18.51
C PHE A 53 2.44 5.97 -19.91
N PHE A 54 1.93 4.76 -20.17
CA PHE A 54 2.13 4.03 -21.41
C PHE A 54 0.78 3.54 -21.96
N PRO A 55 0.04 4.36 -22.71
CA PRO A 55 -1.31 4.05 -23.18
C PRO A 55 -1.43 2.80 -24.09
N PHE A 56 -0.29 2.27 -24.58
CA PHE A 56 -0.24 1.03 -25.37
C PHE A 56 -0.24 -0.23 -24.49
N ILE A 57 -0.10 -0.10 -23.16
CA ILE A 57 -0.13 -1.23 -22.22
C ILE A 57 -1.57 -1.35 -21.70
N SER A 58 -2.15 -2.55 -21.75
CA SER A 58 -3.47 -2.77 -21.15
C SER A 58 -3.40 -2.76 -19.61
N GLU A 59 -4.51 -2.42 -18.93
CA GLU A 59 -4.61 -2.44 -17.48
C GLU A 59 -4.14 -3.79 -16.88
N ASN A 60 -4.57 -4.89 -17.48
CA ASN A 60 -4.17 -6.22 -17.04
C ASN A 60 -2.67 -6.47 -17.20
N SER A 61 -2.08 -6.04 -18.31
CA SER A 61 -0.64 -6.16 -18.54
C SER A 61 0.15 -5.28 -17.57
N ALA A 62 -0.29 -4.06 -17.33
CA ALA A 62 0.31 -3.15 -16.36
C ALA A 62 0.31 -3.76 -14.94
N LYS A 63 -0.82 -4.35 -14.53
CA LYS A 63 -0.96 -5.02 -13.24
C LYS A 63 -0.04 -6.24 -13.13
N LEU A 64 0.02 -7.08 -14.16
CA LEU A 64 0.88 -8.26 -14.19
C LEU A 64 2.36 -7.87 -14.11
N ILE A 65 2.80 -6.88 -14.89
CA ILE A 65 4.17 -6.35 -14.87
C ILE A 65 4.52 -5.86 -13.47
N LEU A 66 3.62 -5.11 -12.84
CA LEU A 66 3.83 -4.60 -11.49
C LEU A 66 3.97 -5.73 -10.45
N SER A 67 3.12 -6.75 -10.53
CA SER A 67 3.17 -7.92 -9.64
C SER A 67 4.47 -8.70 -9.81
N LEU A 68 4.89 -8.94 -11.05
CA LEU A 68 6.18 -9.59 -11.35
C LEU A 68 7.37 -8.76 -10.86
N PHE A 69 7.34 -7.44 -11.10
CA PHE A 69 8.38 -6.54 -10.59
C PHE A 69 8.52 -6.61 -9.07
N ARG A 70 7.40 -6.60 -8.34
CA ARG A 70 7.40 -6.74 -6.88
C ARG A 70 8.05 -8.06 -6.42
N ILE A 71 7.73 -9.18 -7.08
CA ILE A 71 8.32 -10.49 -6.78
C ILE A 71 9.83 -10.46 -6.99
N VAL A 72 10.29 -9.96 -8.14
CA VAL A 72 11.73 -9.86 -8.46
C VAL A 72 12.44 -8.95 -7.46
N ALA A 73 11.86 -7.80 -7.16
CA ALA A 73 12.42 -6.85 -6.18
C ALA A 73 12.54 -7.50 -4.79
N ALA A 74 11.51 -8.17 -4.30
CA ALA A 74 11.57 -8.87 -3.01
C ALA A 74 12.62 -9.97 -3.00
N PHE A 75 12.74 -10.75 -4.08
CA PHE A 75 13.78 -11.77 -4.22
C PHE A 75 15.18 -11.14 -4.11
N LEU A 76 15.44 -10.04 -4.83
CA LEU A 76 16.72 -9.35 -4.80
C LEU A 76 17.03 -8.75 -3.41
N ILE A 77 16.04 -8.18 -2.74
CA ILE A 77 16.18 -7.64 -1.38
C ILE A 77 16.47 -8.78 -0.39
N GLY A 78 15.74 -9.89 -0.47
CA GLY A 78 15.98 -11.07 0.36
C GLY A 78 17.36 -11.67 0.14
N PHE A 79 17.80 -11.78 -1.10
CA PHE A 79 19.17 -12.21 -1.45
C PHE A 79 20.22 -11.28 -0.85
N TRP A 80 20.01 -9.97 -0.96
CA TRP A 80 20.90 -8.96 -0.39
C TRP A 80 20.93 -9.04 1.13
N LEU A 81 19.78 -9.20 1.78
CA LEU A 81 19.68 -9.39 3.22
C LEU A 81 20.55 -10.58 3.69
N ILE A 82 20.42 -11.75 3.06
CA ILE A 82 21.19 -12.94 3.39
C ILE A 82 22.70 -12.69 3.20
N LYS A 83 23.08 -12.09 2.07
CA LYS A 83 24.48 -11.83 1.72
C LYS A 83 25.17 -10.85 2.65
N THR A 84 24.43 -9.88 3.22
CA THR A 84 24.97 -8.80 4.04
C THR A 84 24.79 -9.01 5.53
N PHE A 85 23.96 -9.97 5.95
CA PHE A 85 23.53 -10.16 7.34
C PHE A 85 24.68 -10.17 8.36
N ASN A 86 25.77 -10.91 8.08
CA ASN A 86 26.94 -10.99 8.96
C ASN A 86 27.94 -9.83 8.81
N LYS A 87 27.80 -9.02 7.76
CA LYS A 87 28.73 -7.94 7.39
C LYS A 87 28.19 -6.55 7.70
N ALA A 88 26.90 -6.45 7.95
CA ALA A 88 26.22 -5.21 8.23
C ALA A 88 26.10 -4.96 9.74
N THR A 89 25.81 -3.70 10.11
CA THR A 89 25.38 -3.38 11.48
C THR A 89 24.00 -3.96 11.74
N VAL A 90 23.65 -4.09 13.02
CA VAL A 90 22.32 -4.56 13.42
C VAL A 90 21.23 -3.67 12.83
N LEU A 91 21.40 -2.35 12.91
CA LEU A 91 20.43 -1.38 12.39
C LEU A 91 20.20 -1.55 10.88
N TYR A 92 21.27 -1.71 10.10
CA TYR A 92 21.19 -1.96 8.67
C TYR A 92 20.46 -3.27 8.35
N SER A 93 20.76 -4.34 9.10
CA SER A 93 20.12 -5.64 8.92
C SER A 93 18.63 -5.62 9.25
N ILE A 94 18.24 -4.92 10.32
CA ILE A 94 16.84 -4.68 10.66
C ILE A 94 16.16 -3.86 9.54
N GLY A 95 16.83 -2.83 9.03
CA GLY A 95 16.32 -2.03 7.92
C GLY A 95 15.98 -2.87 6.68
N LEU A 96 16.93 -3.71 6.24
CA LEU A 96 16.70 -4.63 5.12
C LEU A 96 15.58 -5.65 5.41
N ALA A 97 15.52 -6.18 6.64
CA ALA A 97 14.48 -7.12 7.02
C ALA A 97 13.08 -6.46 7.01
N LEU A 98 12.97 -5.22 7.43
CA LEU A 98 11.72 -4.45 7.37
C LEU A 98 11.28 -4.18 5.94
N ILE A 99 12.22 -3.79 5.06
CA ILE A 99 11.92 -3.59 3.63
C ILE A 99 11.47 -4.92 2.99
N PHE A 100 12.17 -5.99 3.28
CA PHE A 100 11.81 -7.32 2.77
C PHE A 100 10.42 -7.76 3.25
N ALA A 101 10.14 -7.63 4.54
CA ALA A 101 8.84 -7.98 5.12
C ALA A 101 7.70 -7.15 4.53
N GLY A 102 7.90 -5.84 4.36
CA GLY A 102 6.90 -4.96 3.71
C GLY A 102 6.70 -5.32 2.24
N ALA A 103 7.78 -5.58 1.49
CA ALA A 103 7.66 -6.01 0.10
C ALA A 103 6.87 -7.33 -0.02
N VAL A 104 7.16 -8.31 0.84
CA VAL A 104 6.42 -9.59 0.88
C VAL A 104 4.96 -9.37 1.27
N GLY A 105 4.66 -8.48 2.23
CA GLY A 105 3.29 -8.14 2.60
C GLY A 105 2.46 -7.64 1.42
N ASN A 106 2.97 -6.65 0.69
CA ASN A 106 2.30 -6.12 -0.51
C ASN A 106 2.20 -7.16 -1.65
N ILE A 107 3.15 -8.10 -1.74
CA ILE A 107 3.08 -9.21 -2.69
C ILE A 107 1.95 -10.16 -2.32
N ILE A 108 1.79 -10.53 -1.06
CA ILE A 108 0.72 -11.42 -0.59
C ILE A 108 -0.66 -10.85 -0.98
N ASP A 109 -0.88 -9.55 -0.76
CA ASP A 109 -2.12 -8.88 -1.18
C ASP A 109 -2.31 -9.00 -2.70
N SER A 110 -1.28 -8.67 -3.48
CA SER A 110 -1.34 -8.70 -4.95
C SER A 110 -1.55 -10.10 -5.50
N LEU A 111 -1.00 -11.14 -4.90
CA LEU A 111 -1.12 -12.51 -5.37
C LEU A 111 -2.47 -13.12 -5.02
N PHE A 112 -2.96 -12.90 -3.80
CA PHE A 112 -4.01 -13.73 -3.22
C PHE A 112 -5.33 -13.01 -2.97
N TYR A 113 -5.37 -11.69 -2.75
CA TYR A 113 -6.62 -11.01 -2.40
C TYR A 113 -7.69 -11.13 -3.46
N GLY A 114 -7.31 -11.12 -4.74
CA GLY A 114 -8.24 -11.38 -5.84
C GLY A 114 -8.95 -12.72 -5.75
N LEU A 115 -8.22 -13.76 -5.30
CA LEU A 115 -8.74 -15.12 -5.20
C LEU A 115 -9.63 -15.34 -3.97
N ILE A 116 -9.27 -14.74 -2.82
CA ILE A 116 -9.87 -15.08 -1.53
C ILE A 116 -10.97 -14.14 -1.08
N PHE A 117 -11.18 -13.01 -1.79
CA PHE A 117 -12.25 -12.07 -1.46
C PHE A 117 -13.13 -11.79 -2.66
N SER A 118 -14.43 -11.58 -2.41
CA SER A 118 -15.33 -11.05 -3.44
C SER A 118 -15.04 -9.58 -3.70
N ASP A 119 -15.59 -9.02 -4.79
CA ASP A 119 -15.57 -7.60 -5.05
C ASP A 119 -16.20 -6.80 -3.90
N SER A 120 -15.59 -5.67 -3.54
CA SER A 120 -16.05 -4.78 -2.47
C SER A 120 -16.69 -3.49 -2.96
N TYR A 121 -16.91 -3.33 -4.27
CA TYR A 121 -17.50 -2.13 -4.83
C TYR A 121 -19.00 -2.03 -4.50
N GLY A 122 -19.38 -1.05 -3.69
CA GLY A 122 -20.76 -0.83 -3.26
C GLY A 122 -21.32 -1.93 -2.34
N ARG A 123 -20.52 -2.90 -1.93
CA ARG A 123 -20.91 -4.02 -1.07
C ARG A 123 -19.78 -4.45 -0.14
N ILE A 124 -20.14 -5.25 0.83
CA ILE A 124 -19.17 -5.85 1.76
C ILE A 124 -18.48 -7.03 1.07
N ALA A 125 -17.16 -7.05 1.10
CA ALA A 125 -16.40 -8.18 0.57
C ALA A 125 -16.59 -9.42 1.44
N GLU A 126 -16.90 -10.54 0.79
CA GLU A 126 -16.98 -11.86 1.42
C GLU A 126 -15.62 -12.55 1.39
N PHE A 127 -15.32 -13.26 2.46
CA PHE A 127 -14.13 -14.11 2.54
C PHE A 127 -14.47 -15.50 1.99
N LEU A 128 -13.67 -15.99 1.05
CA LEU A 128 -13.85 -17.26 0.34
C LEU A 128 -15.27 -17.41 -0.26
N PRO A 129 -15.69 -16.48 -1.15
CA PRO A 129 -17.02 -16.53 -1.73
C PRO A 129 -17.20 -17.79 -2.58
N ILE A 130 -18.40 -18.37 -2.56
CA ILE A 130 -18.74 -19.61 -3.29
C ILE A 130 -18.57 -19.42 -4.79
N GLU A 131 -18.86 -18.23 -5.31
CA GLU A 131 -18.75 -17.90 -6.73
C GLU A 131 -17.31 -17.61 -7.18
N GLY A 132 -16.35 -17.66 -6.27
CA GLY A 132 -14.95 -17.33 -6.51
C GLY A 132 -14.59 -15.87 -6.21
N GLY A 133 -13.29 -15.57 -6.18
CA GLY A 133 -12.79 -14.26 -5.87
C GLY A 133 -12.99 -13.24 -7.01
N TYR A 134 -12.73 -11.94 -6.70
CA TYR A 134 -12.94 -10.85 -7.66
C TYR A 134 -11.91 -10.79 -8.79
N ALA A 135 -10.78 -11.47 -8.66
CA ALA A 135 -9.73 -11.46 -9.67
C ALA A 135 -8.88 -12.75 -9.60
N PRO A 136 -8.24 -13.13 -10.71
CA PRO A 136 -7.35 -14.29 -10.72
C PRO A 136 -6.05 -14.05 -9.92
N PHE A 137 -5.23 -15.09 -9.77
CA PHE A 137 -3.91 -15.01 -9.15
C PHE A 137 -3.07 -13.89 -9.77
N MET A 138 -2.34 -13.14 -8.96
CA MET A 138 -1.51 -11.97 -9.30
C MET A 138 -2.28 -10.66 -9.62
N PHE A 139 -3.61 -10.65 -9.60
CA PHE A 139 -4.41 -9.47 -9.92
C PHE A 139 -5.12 -8.88 -8.69
N GLY A 140 -4.77 -9.33 -7.49
CA GLY A 140 -5.28 -8.76 -6.23
C GLY A 140 -4.86 -7.30 -6.05
N HIS A 141 -5.70 -6.52 -5.36
CA HIS A 141 -5.41 -5.14 -5.01
C HIS A 141 -4.76 -5.06 -3.63
N VAL A 142 -3.76 -4.20 -3.48
CA VAL A 142 -3.20 -3.88 -2.16
C VAL A 142 -4.20 -3.01 -1.41
N VAL A 143 -4.40 -3.27 -0.13
CA VAL A 143 -5.32 -2.46 0.69
C VAL A 143 -4.53 -1.44 1.49
N ASP A 144 -4.73 -0.17 1.17
CA ASP A 144 -4.19 0.97 1.91
C ASP A 144 -5.23 1.45 2.93
N MET A 145 -4.78 1.83 4.13
CA MET A 145 -5.71 2.08 5.22
C MET A 145 -5.37 3.27 6.12
N PHE A 146 -4.13 3.67 6.26
CA PHE A 146 -3.72 4.72 7.17
C PHE A 146 -3.50 6.03 6.45
N GLN A 147 -4.11 7.09 6.96
CA GLN A 147 -3.88 8.47 6.52
C GLN A 147 -3.62 9.36 7.72
N PHE A 148 -2.66 10.27 7.60
CA PHE A 148 -2.32 11.24 8.65
C PHE A 148 -2.33 12.66 8.08
N PRO A 149 -3.51 13.25 7.81
CA PRO A 149 -3.62 14.63 7.30
C PRO A 149 -3.28 15.61 8.44
N MET A 150 -2.01 15.95 8.61
CA MET A 150 -1.53 16.71 9.77
C MET A 150 -2.04 18.13 9.79
N PHE A 151 -1.93 18.85 8.66
CA PHE A 151 -2.42 20.19 8.50
C PHE A 151 -2.65 20.51 7.02
N SER A 152 -3.62 21.40 6.77
CA SER A 152 -3.99 21.81 5.42
C SER A 152 -3.99 23.32 5.31
N TRP A 153 -3.63 23.84 4.13
CA TRP A 153 -3.74 25.26 3.80
C TRP A 153 -4.12 25.46 2.35
N VAL A 154 -4.53 26.67 2.02
CA VAL A 154 -4.75 27.06 0.63
C VAL A 154 -3.61 27.99 0.23
N TRP A 155 -2.95 27.69 -0.87
CA TRP A 155 -1.88 28.54 -1.38
C TRP A 155 -2.43 29.92 -1.76
N PRO A 156 -1.76 31.00 -1.37
CA PRO A 156 -2.15 32.34 -1.82
C PRO A 156 -2.22 32.43 -3.34
N ASN A 157 -3.19 33.19 -3.87
CA ASN A 157 -3.41 33.28 -5.32
C ASN A 157 -2.20 33.80 -6.13
N TRP A 158 -1.28 34.51 -5.48
CA TRP A 158 -0.06 35.02 -6.09
C TRP A 158 1.06 33.96 -6.25
N THR A 159 0.89 32.76 -5.67
CA THR A 159 1.91 31.70 -5.74
C THR A 159 1.94 31.09 -7.13
N PRO A 160 3.07 31.08 -7.86
CA PRO A 160 3.16 30.49 -9.18
C PRO A 160 2.78 29.02 -9.16
N PHE A 161 2.05 28.54 -10.17
CA PHE A 161 1.63 27.15 -10.44
C PHE A 161 0.65 26.54 -9.45
N VAL A 162 0.58 26.98 -8.20
CA VAL A 162 -0.25 26.36 -7.14
C VAL A 162 -1.22 27.34 -6.48
N GLY A 163 -1.25 28.61 -6.90
CA GLY A 163 -2.11 29.63 -6.31
C GLY A 163 -3.58 29.22 -6.28
N GLY A 164 -4.22 29.37 -5.13
CA GLY A 164 -5.62 28.99 -4.90
C GLY A 164 -5.86 27.48 -4.72
N GLN A 165 -4.85 26.63 -4.89
CA GLN A 165 -4.99 25.20 -4.65
C GLN A 165 -4.89 24.87 -3.17
N SER A 166 -5.70 23.92 -2.70
CA SER A 166 -5.56 23.33 -1.37
C SER A 166 -4.38 22.37 -1.33
N PHE A 167 -3.65 22.40 -0.23
CA PHE A 167 -2.57 21.45 0.06
C PHE A 167 -2.79 20.84 1.44
N THR A 168 -2.65 19.54 1.54
CA THR A 168 -2.67 18.82 2.81
C THR A 168 -1.30 18.16 3.01
N PHE A 169 -0.67 18.47 4.13
CA PHE A 169 0.60 17.82 4.46
C PHE A 169 0.35 16.39 4.93
N PHE A 170 1.08 15.45 4.32
CA PHE A 170 1.00 14.02 4.54
C PHE A 170 -0.38 13.43 4.19
N GLU A 171 -0.87 13.78 3.01
CA GLU A 171 -2.14 13.30 2.47
C GLU A 171 -2.15 11.82 2.02
N PRO A 172 -1.02 11.18 1.62
CA PRO A 172 -1.03 9.81 1.12
C PRO A 172 -1.64 8.82 2.09
N VAL A 173 -2.41 7.87 1.54
CA VAL A 173 -2.90 6.71 2.27
C VAL A 173 -1.95 5.55 2.05
N PHE A 174 -1.61 4.83 3.09
CA PHE A 174 -0.64 3.75 3.07
C PHE A 174 -1.03 2.63 4.04
N ASN A 175 -0.31 1.52 3.98
CA ASN A 175 -0.54 0.34 4.81
C ASN A 175 0.66 0.03 5.73
N ILE A 176 0.55 -1.05 6.51
CA ILE A 176 1.62 -1.49 7.43
C ILE A 176 2.89 -1.88 6.65
N ALA A 177 2.74 -2.50 5.47
CA ALA A 177 3.87 -2.90 4.64
C ALA A 177 4.67 -1.68 4.16
N ASP A 178 3.97 -0.61 3.73
CA ASP A 178 4.62 0.64 3.31
C ASP A 178 5.32 1.33 4.49
N SER A 179 4.72 1.27 5.68
CA SER A 179 5.35 1.74 6.92
C SER A 179 6.65 0.99 7.21
N ALA A 180 6.63 -0.34 7.09
CA ALA A 180 7.82 -1.16 7.29
C ALA A 180 8.92 -0.84 6.27
N ILE A 181 8.56 -0.66 4.99
CA ILE A 181 9.50 -0.24 3.94
C ILE A 181 10.12 1.12 4.28
N SER A 182 9.29 2.09 4.65
CA SER A 182 9.73 3.46 4.95
C SER A 182 10.67 3.51 6.16
N ILE A 183 10.31 2.85 7.26
CA ILE A 183 11.14 2.75 8.47
C ILE A 183 12.42 1.99 8.15
N GLY A 184 12.32 0.90 7.39
CA GLY A 184 13.47 0.11 6.97
C GLY A 184 14.45 0.92 6.13
N PHE A 185 13.95 1.77 5.23
CA PHE A 185 14.79 2.68 4.44
C PHE A 185 15.55 3.68 5.33
N VAL A 186 14.87 4.28 6.31
CA VAL A 186 15.51 5.17 7.29
C VAL A 186 16.62 4.42 8.05
N PHE A 187 16.37 3.18 8.48
CA PHE A 187 17.36 2.39 9.20
C PHE A 187 18.58 2.04 8.32
N ILE A 188 18.40 1.84 7.02
CA ILE A 188 19.51 1.65 6.08
C ILE A 188 20.33 2.93 5.93
N LEU A 189 19.69 4.10 5.86
CA LEU A 189 20.43 5.39 5.74
C LEU A 189 21.31 5.69 6.95
N PHE A 190 20.83 5.35 8.15
CA PHE A 190 21.61 5.56 9.40
C PHE A 190 22.43 4.36 9.82
N GLY A 191 22.14 3.18 9.26
CA GLY A 191 22.94 1.99 9.41
C GLY A 191 24.17 2.04 8.51
N GLY A 192 25.08 1.12 8.72
CA GLY A 192 26.26 1.01 7.88
C GLY A 192 26.74 -0.43 7.79
N THR A 193 27.65 -0.70 6.85
CA THR A 193 28.40 -1.95 6.85
C THR A 193 29.50 -1.90 7.90
N LYS A 194 29.73 -3.01 8.60
CA LYS A 194 30.87 -3.13 9.49
C LYS A 194 32.13 -2.97 8.67
N LYS A 195 33.03 -2.07 9.08
CA LYS A 195 34.40 -2.05 8.49
C LYS A 195 35.03 -3.41 8.78
N ILE A 196 35.31 -4.17 7.72
CA ILE A 196 36.13 -5.38 7.84
C ILE A 196 37.48 -4.88 8.27
N LYS A 197 37.89 -5.20 9.53
CA LYS A 197 39.24 -4.99 10.02
C LYS A 197 40.09 -6.11 9.49
#